data_9125c6a4259a1254734e11fe37280a18
#
_entry.id   9125c6a4259a1254734e11fe37280a18
#
_cell.length_a   1.000
_cell.length_b   1.000
_cell.length_c   1.000
_cell.angle_alpha   90.00
_cell.angle_beta   90.00
_cell.angle_gamma   90.00
#
_symmetry.space_group_name_H-M   'P 1'
#
loop_
_entity.id
_entity.type
_entity.pdbx_description
1 polymer ?
#
loop_
_entity_poly.entity_id
_entity_poly.type
_entity_poly.pdbx_seq_one_letter_code
_entity_poly.pdbx_strand_id
1 'polypeptide(L)'
;MNPPNLTNKQLSELDSLFELVSERQKKDFGNITASNKADGSLLTSCDLWSDKTIVDGLASIAPGEGVLSEEGQKLIPNSKAYWVVDPLDGTTNFAAGIPYWSISVMRNQKILMQYIITI
;
A
#
# COMPACT_ATOMS: atom_id res chain seq x y z
N MET A 1 -13.67 6.23 -21.97
CA MET A 1 -13.52 7.51 -21.27
C MET A 1 -12.57 7.35 -20.08
N ASN A 2 -11.58 8.19 -20.00
CA ASN A 2 -10.64 8.16 -18.87
C ASN A 2 -11.31 8.68 -17.59
N PRO A 3 -10.98 8.11 -16.44
CA PRO A 3 -11.46 8.66 -15.19
C PRO A 3 -10.89 10.06 -14.97
N PRO A 4 -11.55 10.92 -14.18
CA PRO A 4 -11.05 12.25 -13.91
C PRO A 4 -9.71 12.20 -13.17
N ASN A 5 -8.88 13.21 -13.40
CA ASN A 5 -7.63 13.34 -12.67
C ASN A 5 -7.90 13.58 -11.18
N LEU A 6 -6.93 13.21 -10.36
CA LEU A 6 -6.98 13.52 -8.94
C LEU A 6 -6.79 15.03 -8.73
N THR A 7 -7.52 15.57 -7.77
CA THR A 7 -7.39 16.96 -7.38
C THR A 7 -6.11 17.18 -6.57
N ASN A 8 -5.68 18.43 -6.44
CA ASN A 8 -4.54 18.75 -5.57
C ASN A 8 -4.80 18.36 -4.12
N LYS A 9 -6.06 18.50 -3.67
CA LYS A 9 -6.46 18.06 -2.34
C LYS A 9 -6.28 16.55 -2.18
N GLN A 10 -6.72 15.76 -3.15
CA GLN A 10 -6.56 14.31 -3.11
C GLN A 10 -5.09 13.91 -3.12
N LEU A 11 -4.27 14.56 -3.94
CA LEU A 11 -2.82 14.30 -3.97
C LEU A 11 -2.17 14.59 -2.62
N SER A 12 -2.56 15.69 -1.98
CA SER A 12 -2.06 16.03 -0.65
C SER A 12 -2.50 15.02 0.41
N GLU A 13 -3.74 14.57 0.34
CA GLU A 13 -4.24 13.53 1.26
C GLU A 13 -3.53 12.20 1.06
N LEU A 14 -3.20 11.85 -0.18
CA LEU A 14 -2.39 10.66 -0.49
C LEU A 14 -1.00 10.75 0.14
N ASP A 15 -0.33 11.88 -0.02
CA ASP A 15 0.99 12.10 0.58
C ASP A 15 0.95 11.90 2.09
N SER A 16 -0.06 12.47 2.75
CA SER A 16 -0.25 12.33 4.20
C SER A 16 -0.50 10.88 4.61
N LEU A 17 -1.30 10.16 3.81
CA LEU A 17 -1.58 8.74 4.07
C LEU A 17 -0.31 7.89 3.99
N PHE A 18 0.48 8.08 2.93
CA PHE A 18 1.70 7.30 2.76
C PHE A 18 2.78 7.67 3.76
N GLU A 19 2.86 8.92 4.15
CA GLU A 19 3.75 9.33 5.23
C GLU A 19 3.38 8.65 6.55
N LEU A 20 2.09 8.61 6.88
CA LEU A 20 1.59 7.91 8.06
C LEU A 20 1.98 6.43 8.05
N VAL A 21 1.76 5.76 6.93
CA VAL A 21 2.05 4.33 6.79
C VAL A 21 3.55 4.08 6.87
N SER A 22 4.36 4.87 6.16
CA SER A 22 5.81 4.71 6.17
C SER A 22 6.42 4.92 7.57
N GLU A 23 5.90 5.88 8.32
CA GLU A 23 6.37 6.13 9.69
C GLU A 23 6.09 4.93 10.61
N ARG A 24 4.91 4.31 10.47
CA ARG A 24 4.59 3.11 11.24
C ARG A 24 5.45 1.93 10.82
N GLN A 25 5.71 1.77 9.52
CA GLN A 25 6.57 0.71 9.02
C GLN A 25 8.00 0.85 9.56
N LYS A 26 8.53 2.07 9.59
CA LYS A 26 9.85 2.35 10.17
C LYS A 26 9.89 2.01 11.65
N LYS A 27 8.82 2.33 12.37
CA LYS A 27 8.73 2.03 13.81
C LYS A 27 8.70 0.53 14.08
N ASP A 28 7.98 -0.22 13.24
CA ASP A 28 7.85 -1.67 13.40
C ASP A 28 9.07 -2.44 12.88
N PHE A 29 9.89 -1.80 12.06
CA PHE A 29 11.08 -2.42 11.48
C PHE A 29 11.99 -2.98 12.57
N GLY A 30 12.38 -4.27 12.43
CA GLY A 30 13.22 -4.96 13.39
C GLY A 30 12.51 -5.47 14.64
N ASN A 31 11.20 -5.17 14.80
CA ASN A 31 10.42 -5.54 16.00
C ASN A 31 9.23 -6.44 15.66
N ILE A 32 9.23 -7.02 14.47
CA ILE A 32 8.08 -7.79 13.96
C ILE A 32 8.50 -9.20 13.60
N THR A 33 7.64 -10.17 13.96
CA THR A 33 7.81 -11.57 13.57
C THR A 33 7.02 -11.83 12.29
N ALA A 34 7.69 -12.44 11.31
CA ALA A 34 7.05 -12.83 10.06
C ALA A 34 6.45 -14.22 10.17
N SER A 35 5.38 -14.48 9.42
CA SER A 35 4.80 -15.79 9.20
C SER A 35 4.75 -16.07 7.69
N ASN A 36 4.51 -17.33 7.33
CA ASN A 36 4.41 -17.72 5.92
C ASN A 36 2.98 -17.64 5.43
N LYS A 37 2.80 -17.13 4.20
CA LYS A 37 1.54 -17.26 3.47
C LYS A 37 1.42 -18.66 2.88
N ALA A 38 0.23 -18.99 2.34
CA ALA A 38 -0.02 -20.30 1.72
C ALA A 38 0.92 -20.61 0.55
N ASP A 39 1.38 -19.57 -0.17
CA ASP A 39 2.31 -19.71 -1.29
C ASP A 39 3.79 -19.73 -0.87
N GLY A 40 4.08 -19.70 0.42
CA GLY A 40 5.44 -19.70 0.96
C GLY A 40 6.06 -18.33 1.12
N SER A 41 5.43 -17.25 0.65
CA SER A 41 5.92 -15.89 0.88
C SER A 41 5.71 -15.46 2.32
N LEU A 42 6.40 -14.38 2.73
CA LEU A 42 6.35 -13.89 4.10
C LEU A 42 5.24 -12.86 4.29
N LEU A 43 4.68 -12.85 5.50
CA LEU A 43 3.67 -11.91 5.93
C LEU A 43 3.99 -11.43 7.34
N THR A 44 3.88 -10.14 7.58
CA THR A 44 4.00 -9.56 8.91
C THR A 44 2.69 -8.87 9.31
N SER A 45 2.52 -8.62 10.61
CA SER A 45 1.39 -7.82 11.08
C SER A 45 1.44 -6.39 10.52
N CYS A 46 2.64 -5.91 10.20
CA CYS A 46 2.82 -4.61 9.56
C CYS A 46 2.25 -4.60 8.13
N ASP A 47 2.41 -5.70 7.37
CA ASP A 47 1.78 -5.83 6.05
C ASP A 47 0.27 -5.68 6.15
N LEU A 48 -0.34 -6.39 7.10
CA LEU A 48 -1.79 -6.37 7.30
C LEU A 48 -2.29 -5.00 7.73
N TRP A 49 -1.60 -4.37 8.67
CA TRP A 49 -1.95 -3.03 9.14
C TRP A 49 -1.82 -2.00 8.01
N SER A 50 -0.72 -2.07 7.26
CA SER A 50 -0.46 -1.16 6.15
C SER A 50 -1.52 -1.29 5.06
N ASP A 51 -1.87 -2.53 4.70
CA ASP A 51 -2.93 -2.80 3.73
C ASP A 51 -4.25 -2.18 4.16
N LYS A 52 -4.71 -2.50 5.36
CA LYS A 52 -5.98 -1.98 5.87
C LYS A 52 -5.98 -0.45 5.91
N THR A 53 -4.91 0.15 6.39
CA THR A 53 -4.81 1.60 6.54
C THR A 53 -4.84 2.28 5.17
N ILE A 54 -4.12 1.75 4.17
CA ILE A 54 -4.12 2.31 2.82
C ILE A 54 -5.49 2.13 2.16
N VAL A 55 -6.07 0.94 2.25
CA VAL A 55 -7.39 0.66 1.64
C VAL A 55 -8.45 1.57 2.23
N ASP A 56 -8.52 1.70 3.54
CA ASP A 56 -9.49 2.58 4.22
C ASP A 56 -9.23 4.05 3.85
N GLY A 57 -7.97 4.46 3.79
CA GLY A 57 -7.59 5.82 3.39
C GLY A 57 -8.01 6.14 1.95
N LEU A 58 -7.78 5.22 1.02
CA LEU A 58 -8.17 5.40 -0.38
C LEU A 58 -9.69 5.46 -0.53
N ALA A 59 -10.43 4.66 0.23
CA ALA A 59 -11.89 4.72 0.23
C ALA A 59 -12.41 6.08 0.67
N SER A 60 -11.71 6.75 1.56
CA SER A 60 -12.05 8.09 2.02
C SER A 60 -11.63 9.18 1.02
N ILE A 61 -10.44 9.03 0.41
CA ILE A 61 -9.88 10.01 -0.53
C ILE A 61 -10.61 9.96 -1.87
N ALA A 62 -10.91 8.76 -2.34
CA ALA A 62 -11.53 8.52 -3.64
C ALA A 62 -12.75 7.60 -3.50
N PRO A 63 -13.86 8.11 -2.94
CA PRO A 63 -15.07 7.30 -2.76
C PRO A 63 -15.58 6.75 -4.09
N GLY A 64 -15.99 5.48 -4.08
CA GLY A 64 -16.49 4.81 -5.27
C GLY A 64 -15.44 4.18 -6.17
N GLU A 65 -14.16 4.39 -5.89
CA GLU A 65 -13.08 3.72 -6.62
C GLU A 65 -12.61 2.49 -5.83
N GLY A 66 -12.64 1.33 -6.48
CA GLY A 66 -12.24 0.08 -5.86
C GLY A 66 -10.74 -0.02 -5.65
N VAL A 67 -10.32 -0.90 -4.77
CA VAL A 67 -8.91 -1.12 -4.46
C VAL A 67 -8.58 -2.60 -4.57
N LEU A 68 -7.60 -2.92 -5.41
CA LEU A 68 -6.98 -4.23 -5.49
C LEU A 68 -5.69 -4.16 -4.67
N SER A 69 -5.56 -4.99 -3.65
CA SER A 69 -4.39 -4.94 -2.78
C SER A 69 -3.77 -6.30 -2.57
N GLU A 70 -2.47 -6.30 -2.23
CA GLU A 70 -1.69 -7.52 -2.02
C GLU A 70 -2.28 -8.40 -0.92
N GLU A 71 -2.74 -7.80 0.18
CA GLU A 71 -3.25 -8.52 1.34
C GLU A 71 -4.78 -8.53 1.44
N GLY A 72 -5.46 -7.89 0.51
CA GLY A 72 -6.91 -7.76 0.51
C GLY A 72 -7.56 -8.33 -0.72
N GLN A 73 -8.42 -7.52 -1.37
CA GLN A 73 -9.18 -7.95 -2.54
C GLN A 73 -8.26 -8.29 -3.71
N LYS A 74 -8.48 -9.46 -4.30
CA LYS A 74 -7.70 -9.97 -5.45
C LYS A 74 -8.42 -9.85 -6.79
N LEU A 75 -9.72 -9.55 -6.79
CA LEU A 75 -10.50 -9.39 -8.01
C LEU A 75 -10.45 -7.94 -8.48
N ILE A 76 -10.35 -7.74 -9.80
CA ILE A 76 -10.34 -6.41 -10.38
C ILE A 76 -11.69 -5.73 -10.07
N PRO A 77 -11.65 -4.53 -9.44
CA PRO A 77 -12.86 -3.81 -9.10
C PRO A 77 -13.67 -3.41 -10.35
N ASN A 78 -14.99 -3.38 -10.20
CA ASN A 78 -15.90 -2.96 -11.26
C ASN A 78 -16.21 -1.46 -11.14
N SER A 79 -15.18 -0.64 -11.15
CA SER A 79 -15.29 0.81 -11.13
C SER A 79 -14.49 1.41 -12.29
N LYS A 80 -14.85 2.63 -12.74
CA LYS A 80 -14.12 3.31 -13.83
C LYS A 80 -12.66 3.51 -13.49
N ALA A 81 -12.39 3.90 -12.27
CA ALA A 81 -11.05 4.02 -11.73
C ALA A 81 -10.89 3.01 -10.61
N TYR A 82 -9.74 2.39 -10.52
CA TYR A 82 -9.40 1.51 -9.41
C TYR A 82 -7.92 1.64 -9.09
N TRP A 83 -7.60 1.27 -7.87
CA TRP A 83 -6.27 1.35 -7.32
C TRP A 83 -5.66 -0.04 -7.20
N VAL A 84 -4.36 -0.12 -7.43
CA VAL A 84 -3.59 -1.34 -7.17
C VAL A 84 -2.51 -0.96 -6.17
N VAL A 85 -2.49 -1.65 -5.05
CA VAL A 85 -1.64 -1.30 -3.91
C VAL A 85 -0.80 -2.50 -3.51
N ASP A 86 0.51 -2.30 -3.41
CA ASP A 86 1.40 -3.17 -2.65
C ASP A 86 1.81 -2.38 -1.40
N PRO A 87 1.23 -2.71 -0.23
CA PRO A 87 1.43 -1.90 0.97
C PRO A 87 2.84 -2.01 1.54
N LEU A 88 3.54 -3.11 1.29
CA LEU A 88 4.91 -3.32 1.73
C LEU A 88 5.58 -4.28 0.75
N ASP A 89 6.22 -3.71 -0.27
CA ASP A 89 7.01 -4.46 -1.23
C ASP A 89 8.42 -4.66 -0.68
N GLY A 90 8.83 -5.91 -0.53
CA GLY A 90 10.09 -6.24 0.11
C GLY A 90 9.92 -6.76 1.53
N THR A 91 8.85 -7.51 1.80
CA THR A 91 8.59 -8.13 3.11
C THR A 91 9.77 -8.99 3.57
N THR A 92 10.43 -9.67 2.64
CA THR A 92 11.62 -10.47 2.95
C THR A 92 12.73 -9.61 3.53
N ASN A 93 13.01 -8.46 2.92
CA ASN A 93 13.99 -7.50 3.44
C ASN A 93 13.55 -6.97 4.79
N PHE A 94 12.30 -6.55 4.89
CA PHE A 94 11.73 -6.01 6.11
C PHE A 94 11.85 -7.01 7.28
N ALA A 95 11.46 -8.25 7.05
CA ALA A 95 11.50 -9.31 8.05
C ALA A 95 12.95 -9.71 8.42
N ALA A 96 13.87 -9.62 7.47
CA ALA A 96 15.29 -9.96 7.68
C ALA A 96 16.12 -8.83 8.31
N GLY A 97 15.50 -7.69 8.58
CA GLY A 97 16.22 -6.54 9.13
C GLY A 97 17.07 -5.79 8.10
N ILE A 98 16.73 -5.92 6.81
CA ILE A 98 17.37 -5.19 5.72
C ILE A 98 16.56 -3.93 5.45
N PRO A 99 17.11 -2.72 5.67
CA PRO A 99 16.35 -1.47 5.61
C PRO A 99 16.13 -1.00 4.16
N TYR A 100 15.42 -1.78 3.37
CA TYR A 100 15.06 -1.45 2.00
C TYR A 100 13.74 -2.13 1.63
N TRP A 101 12.68 -1.34 1.51
CA TRP A 101 11.37 -1.79 1.05
C TRP A 101 10.62 -0.59 0.48
N SER A 102 9.44 -0.83 -0.10
CA SER A 102 8.65 0.26 -0.67
C SER A 102 7.16 0.07 -0.47
N ILE A 103 6.42 1.16 -0.65
CA ILE A 103 4.97 1.17 -0.82
C ILE A 103 4.72 1.57 -2.27
N SER A 104 3.95 0.77 -3.01
CA SER A 104 3.64 1.05 -4.42
C SER A 104 2.15 1.23 -4.60
N VAL A 105 1.77 2.28 -5.33
CA VAL A 105 0.38 2.59 -5.62
C VAL A 105 0.21 2.94 -7.09
N MET A 106 -0.74 2.27 -7.72
CA MET A 106 -1.13 2.54 -9.10
C MET A 106 -2.61 2.88 -9.14
N ARG A 107 -2.98 3.77 -10.05
CA ARG A 107 -4.38 4.05 -10.36
C ARG A 107 -4.55 3.88 -11.87
N ASN A 108 -5.45 2.98 -12.27
CA ASN A 108 -5.70 2.66 -13.67
C ASN A 108 -4.42 2.35 -14.45
N GLN A 109 -3.59 1.46 -13.90
CA GLN A 109 -2.36 0.96 -14.52
C GLN A 109 -1.24 2.00 -14.68
N LYS A 110 -1.41 3.20 -14.11
CA LYS A 110 -0.34 4.20 -14.05
C LYS A 110 0.24 4.25 -12.65
N ILE A 111 1.54 4.18 -12.54
CA ILE A 111 2.22 4.35 -11.26
C ILE A 111 2.04 5.80 -10.83
N LEU A 112 1.34 6.02 -9.73
CA LEU A 112 1.17 7.34 -9.15
C LEU A 112 2.26 7.66 -8.16
N MET A 113 2.65 6.65 -7.37
CA MET A 113 3.53 6.90 -6.26
C MET A 113 4.26 5.61 -5.88
N GLN A 114 5.54 5.74 -5.64
CA GLN A 114 6.35 4.70 -5.06
C GLN A 114 7.22 5.31 -3.97
N TYR A 115 6.94 4.93 -2.74
CA TYR A 115 7.74 5.34 -1.59
C TYR A 115 8.81 4.30 -1.35
N ILE A 116 10.06 4.66 -1.58
CA ILE A 116 11.21 3.81 -1.26
C ILE A 116 11.66 4.19 0.15
N ILE A 117 11.69 3.21 1.03
CA ILE A 117 12.03 3.45 2.43
C ILE A 117 13.40 2.83 2.70
N THR A 118 14.32 3.68 3.14
CA THR A 118 15.64 3.28 3.61
C THR A 118 15.87 3.95 4.96
N ILE A 119 16.61 3.28 5.80
CA ILE A 119 16.93 3.82 7.12
C ILE A 119 18.43 3.99 7.25
#